data_5539dd83403be5eada4972bc8fd591ba
#
_entry.id   5539dd83403be5eada4972bc8fd591ba
#
_cell.length_a   1.000
_cell.length_b   1.000
_cell.length_c   1.000
_cell.angle_alpha   90.00
_cell.angle_beta   90.00
_cell.angle_gamma   90.00
#
_symmetry.space_group_name_H-M   'P 1'
#
loop_
_entity.id
_entity.type
_entity.pdbx_description
1 polymer ?
#
loop_
_entity_poly.entity_id
_entity_poly.type
_entity_poly.pdbx_seq_one_letter_code
_entity_poly.pdbx_strand_id
1 'polypeptide(L)'
;MVDQERKPNLKVGTEWISVEILSEPYVVMTIRGFAPVVDVKTPTGDFMIYISSKSMSDGLVPMLEVSDGKFKGLKFRVKKESEDKMAKYVVEKQ
;
A
#
# COMPACT_ATOMS: atom_id res chain seq x y z
N MET A 1 3.81 -7.91 26.63
CA MET A 1 3.99 -7.61 25.21
C MET A 1 3.31 -6.30 24.88
N VAL A 2 4.02 -5.43 24.30
CA VAL A 2 3.43 -4.16 23.90
C VAL A 2 2.70 -4.38 22.58
N ASP A 3 1.44 -4.05 22.57
CA ASP A 3 0.70 -4.03 21.34
C ASP A 3 1.21 -2.87 20.50
N GLN A 4 1.79 -3.19 19.38
CA GLN A 4 2.11 -2.16 18.43
C GLN A 4 0.82 -1.59 17.89
N GLU A 5 0.65 -0.29 18.04
CA GLU A 5 -0.46 0.37 17.43
C GLU A 5 -0.34 0.23 15.93
N ARG A 6 -1.17 -0.62 15.37
CA ARG A 6 -1.24 -0.74 13.92
C ARG A 6 -2.14 0.36 13.39
N LYS A 7 -1.68 0.99 12.34
CA LYS A 7 -2.55 1.85 11.58
C LYS A 7 -3.63 1.00 10.91
N PRO A 8 -4.83 1.54 10.73
CA PRO A 8 -5.86 0.78 10.01
C PRO A 8 -5.44 0.50 8.57
N ASN A 9 -5.93 -0.59 8.01
CA ASN A 9 -5.72 -0.91 6.62
C ASN A 9 -6.45 0.10 5.73
N LEU A 10 -5.77 0.58 4.70
CA LEU A 10 -6.41 1.43 3.72
C LEU A 10 -7.40 0.59 2.90
N LYS A 11 -8.64 1.03 2.86
CA LYS A 11 -9.66 0.41 2.02
C LYS A 11 -9.63 1.11 0.66
N VAL A 12 -9.26 0.37 -0.36
CA VAL A 12 -9.21 0.88 -1.72
C VAL A 12 -10.50 0.51 -2.42
N GLY A 13 -11.20 1.51 -2.92
CA GLY A 13 -12.42 1.30 -3.71
C GLY A 13 -12.14 1.54 -5.19
N THR A 14 -13.20 1.83 -5.94
CA THR A 14 -13.11 2.07 -7.38
C THR A 14 -12.72 3.51 -7.73
N GLU A 15 -12.61 4.36 -6.73
CA GLU A 15 -12.16 5.75 -6.92
C GLU A 15 -10.68 5.87 -6.62
N TRP A 16 -10.02 6.79 -7.31
CA TRP A 16 -8.61 7.05 -7.08
C TRP A 16 -8.37 7.63 -5.69
N ILE A 17 -7.36 7.10 -5.01
CA ILE A 17 -6.89 7.60 -3.73
C ILE A 17 -5.42 8.00 -3.90
N SER A 18 -5.10 9.24 -3.55
CA SER A 18 -3.72 9.71 -3.53
C SER A 18 -3.03 9.19 -2.27
N VAL A 19 -1.85 8.61 -2.43
CA VAL A 19 -1.12 7.96 -1.35
C VAL A 19 0.33 8.39 -1.39
N GLU A 20 0.88 8.66 -0.21
CA GLU A 20 2.32 8.88 -0.04
C GLU A 20 2.86 7.84 0.93
N ILE A 21 3.91 7.12 0.54
CA ILE A 21 4.51 6.11 1.41
C ILE A 21 5.38 6.81 2.45
N LEU A 22 5.12 6.52 3.72
CA LEU A 22 5.78 7.15 4.85
C LEU A 22 6.94 6.34 5.41
N SER A 23 7.02 5.05 5.09
CA SER A 23 8.04 4.17 5.68
C SER A 23 8.52 3.14 4.67
N GLU A 24 9.67 2.55 4.96
CA GLU A 24 10.10 1.35 4.25
C GLU A 24 9.22 0.17 4.68
N PRO A 25 9.16 -0.92 3.89
CA PRO A 25 8.32 -2.05 4.24
C PRO A 25 8.71 -2.68 5.58
N TYR A 26 7.71 -3.11 6.31
CA TYR A 26 7.89 -3.90 7.51
C TYR A 26 6.86 -5.03 7.53
N VAL A 27 7.08 -6.01 8.38
CA VAL A 27 6.26 -7.22 8.41
C VAL A 27 5.32 -7.18 9.59
N VAL A 28 4.04 -7.49 9.35
CA VAL A 28 3.04 -7.63 10.42
C VAL A 28 2.52 -9.06 10.42
N MET A 29 2.11 -9.52 11.59
CA MET A 29 1.49 -10.82 11.73
C MET A 29 0.01 -10.73 11.41
N THR A 30 -0.47 -11.64 10.56
CA THR A 30 -1.88 -11.75 10.22
C THR A 30 -2.36 -13.17 10.55
N ILE A 31 -3.65 -13.42 10.41
CA ILE A 31 -4.22 -14.75 10.60
C ILE A 31 -3.59 -15.76 9.65
N ARG A 32 -3.15 -15.32 8.49
CA ARG A 32 -2.55 -16.19 7.47
C ARG A 32 -1.02 -16.24 7.56
N GLY A 33 -0.42 -15.58 8.54
CA GLY A 33 1.01 -15.51 8.70
C GLY A 33 1.52 -14.09 8.56
N PHE A 34 2.81 -13.94 8.31
CA PHE A 34 3.42 -12.62 8.19
C PHE A 34 3.18 -12.03 6.79
N ALA A 35 2.96 -10.73 6.75
CA ALA A 35 2.76 -10.03 5.49
C ALA A 35 3.50 -8.70 5.49
N PRO A 36 4.11 -8.30 4.35
CA PRO A 36 4.78 -7.00 4.25
C PRO A 36 3.76 -5.87 4.06
N VAL A 37 4.00 -4.77 4.75
CA VAL A 37 3.17 -3.58 4.66
C VAL A 37 4.04 -2.34 4.63
N VAL A 38 3.47 -1.22 4.18
CA VAL A 38 4.08 0.11 4.31
C VAL A 38 3.06 1.05 4.92
N ASP A 39 3.54 2.01 5.69
CA ASP A 39 2.70 3.10 6.18
C ASP A 39 2.50 4.11 5.06
N VAL A 40 1.28 4.60 4.94
CA VAL A 40 0.93 5.56 3.90
C VAL A 40 0.11 6.71 4.47
N LYS A 41 0.22 7.86 3.83
CA LYS A 41 -0.59 9.03 4.14
C LYS A 41 -1.56 9.28 3.01
N THR A 42 -2.82 9.53 3.37
CA THR A 42 -3.89 9.85 2.43
C THR A 42 -4.57 11.15 2.86
N PRO A 43 -5.42 11.75 1.99
CA PRO A 43 -6.19 12.93 2.39
C PRO A 43 -7.10 12.71 3.60
N THR A 44 -7.45 11.47 3.91
CA THR A 44 -8.33 11.15 5.04
C THR A 44 -7.58 10.69 6.29
N GLY A 45 -6.27 10.55 6.23
CA GLY A 45 -5.45 10.16 7.38
C GLY A 45 -4.34 9.19 7.02
N ASP A 46 -3.73 8.63 8.06
CA ASP A 46 -2.65 7.69 7.92
C ASP A 46 -3.19 6.26 8.00
N PHE A 47 -2.70 5.41 7.11
CA PHE A 47 -3.12 4.02 7.01
C PHE A 47 -1.91 3.14 6.73
N MET A 48 -2.12 1.84 6.67
CA MET A 48 -1.13 0.92 6.13
C MET A 48 -1.73 0.17 4.95
N ILE A 49 -0.85 -0.27 4.06
CA ILE A 49 -1.22 -0.97 2.83
C ILE A 49 -0.39 -2.24 2.73
N TYR A 50 -1.05 -3.37 2.43
CA TYR A 50 -0.34 -4.60 2.14
C TYR A 50 0.27 -4.53 0.75
N ILE A 51 1.57 -4.85 0.67
CA ILE A 51 2.28 -4.86 -0.61
C ILE A 51 2.54 -6.28 -1.12
N SER A 52 1.93 -7.27 -0.48
CA SER A 52 2.06 -8.67 -0.90
C SER A 52 1.19 -9.04 -2.10
N SER A 53 0.21 -8.22 -2.44
CA SER A 53 -0.62 -8.44 -3.62
C SER A 53 0.23 -8.28 -4.89
N LYS A 54 0.11 -9.22 -5.81
CA LYS A 54 0.86 -9.17 -7.06
C LYS A 54 0.58 -7.91 -7.86
N SER A 55 -0.70 -7.51 -7.95
CA SER A 55 -1.07 -6.31 -8.72
C SER A 55 -0.52 -5.04 -8.09
N MET A 56 -0.50 -4.96 -6.75
CA MET A 56 0.08 -3.82 -6.05
C MET A 56 1.59 -3.82 -6.23
N SER A 57 2.24 -4.96 -6.06
CA SER A 57 3.68 -5.10 -6.22
C SER A 57 4.12 -4.74 -7.64
N ASP A 58 3.43 -5.27 -8.65
CA ASP A 58 3.73 -4.99 -10.05
C ASP A 58 3.57 -3.50 -10.36
N GLY A 59 2.58 -2.85 -9.76
CA GLY A 59 2.38 -1.41 -9.95
C GLY A 59 3.46 -0.55 -9.31
N LEU A 60 4.09 -1.05 -8.24
CA LEU A 60 5.14 -0.31 -7.54
C LEU A 60 6.53 -0.51 -8.15
N VAL A 61 6.77 -1.59 -8.87
CA VAL A 61 8.09 -1.90 -9.42
C VAL A 61 8.67 -0.75 -10.25
N PRO A 62 7.95 -0.15 -11.21
CA PRO A 62 8.53 0.96 -11.99
C PRO A 62 8.93 2.15 -11.14
N MET A 63 8.16 2.43 -10.08
CA MET A 63 8.47 3.53 -9.17
C MET A 63 9.70 3.23 -8.32
N LEU A 64 9.84 1.98 -7.90
CA LEU A 64 11.00 1.54 -7.13
C LEU A 64 12.29 1.60 -7.96
N GLU A 65 12.21 1.32 -9.24
CA GLU A 65 13.38 1.43 -10.11
C GLU A 65 13.88 2.87 -10.20
N VAL A 66 12.95 3.83 -10.27
CA VAL A 66 13.30 5.26 -10.31
C VAL A 66 13.84 5.75 -8.97
N SER A 67 13.32 5.21 -7.86
CA SER A 67 13.72 5.65 -6.51
C SER A 67 14.86 4.84 -5.91
N ASP A 68 15.52 4.00 -6.71
CA ASP A 68 16.64 3.17 -6.27
C ASP A 68 16.24 2.19 -5.17
N GLY A 69 15.05 1.62 -5.29
CA GLY A 69 14.53 0.62 -4.36
C GLY A 69 13.95 1.16 -3.07
N LYS A 70 13.85 2.47 -2.92
CA LYS A 70 13.32 3.09 -1.71
C LYS A 70 11.81 3.29 -1.81
N PHE A 71 11.10 2.87 -0.78
CA PHE A 71 9.65 3.04 -0.70
C PHE A 71 9.26 4.39 -0.11
N LYS A 72 9.96 4.82 0.94
CA LYS A 72 9.63 6.05 1.64
C LYS A 72 9.70 7.26 0.72
N GLY A 73 8.63 8.05 0.72
CA GLY A 73 8.55 9.24 -0.10
C GLY A 73 7.91 9.03 -1.47
N LEU A 74 7.61 7.79 -1.85
CA LEU A 74 6.92 7.53 -3.10
C LEU A 74 5.49 8.05 -3.03
N LYS A 75 5.07 8.70 -4.10
CA LYS A 75 3.69 9.21 -4.23
C LYS A 75 3.04 8.55 -5.43
N PHE A 76 1.85 8.03 -5.21
CA PHE A 76 1.09 7.40 -6.27
C PHE A 76 -0.40 7.48 -5.94
N ARG A 77 -1.21 7.08 -6.89
CA ARG A 77 -2.63 6.91 -6.66
C ARG A 77 -3.02 5.48 -6.98
N VAL A 78 -4.01 5.00 -6.30
CA VAL A 78 -4.44 3.60 -6.39
C VAL A 78 -5.96 3.51 -6.40
N LYS A 79 -6.47 2.54 -7.13
CA LYS A 79 -7.89 2.16 -7.09
C LYS A 79 -8.01 0.68 -7.44
N LYS A 80 -9.20 0.12 -7.23
CA LYS A 80 -9.54 -1.21 -7.74
C LYS A 80 -10.22 -1.08 -9.09
N GLU A 81 -10.02 -2.07 -9.95
CA GLU A 81 -10.68 -2.12 -11.26
C GLU A 81 -12.20 -2.22 -11.14
N SER A 82 -12.69 -2.88 -10.07
CA SER A 82 -14.12 -3.04 -9.81
C SER A 82 -14.37 -3.21 -8.32
N GLU A 83 -15.63 -3.29 -7.90
CA GLU A 83 -16.00 -3.49 -6.51
C GLU A 83 -15.83 -4.94 -6.04
N ASP A 84 -15.46 -5.85 -6.94
CA ASP A 84 -15.21 -7.25 -6.61
C ASP A 84 -14.04 -7.36 -5.63
N LYS A 85 -14.17 -8.25 -4.64
CA LYS A 85 -13.09 -8.52 -3.68
C LYS A 85 -11.82 -9.02 -4.35
N MET A 86 -11.95 -9.68 -5.48
CA MET A 86 -10.83 -10.23 -6.24
C MET A 86 -10.31 -9.27 -7.30
N ALA A 87 -10.86 -8.07 -7.36
CA ALA A 87 -10.41 -7.07 -8.33
C ALA A 87 -8.96 -6.69 -8.11
N LYS A 88 -8.25 -6.48 -9.21
CA LYS A 88 -6.86 -6.06 -9.17
C LYS A 88 -6.76 -4.59 -8.80
N TYR A 89 -5.64 -4.23 -8.18
CA TYR A 89 -5.32 -2.84 -7.93
C TYR A 89 -4.72 -2.20 -9.17
N VAL A 90 -5.09 -0.96 -9.41
CA VAL A 90 -4.48 -0.13 -10.46
C VAL A 90 -3.68 0.94 -9.75
N VAL A 91 -2.40 1.02 -10.06
CA VAL A 91 -1.47 1.96 -9.43
C VAL A 91 -0.90 2.87 -10.51
N GLU A 92 -0.97 4.18 -10.27
CA GLU A 92 -0.39 5.17 -11.17
C GLU A 92 0.49 6.11 -10.39
N LYS A 93 1.65 6.43 -10.96
CA LYS A 93 2.55 7.41 -10.37
C LYS A 93 1.91 8.80 -10.43
N GLN A 94 2.03 9.52 -9.33
CA GLN A 94 1.64 10.93 -9.27
C GLN A 94 2.80 11.84 -9.62
#